data_1f29481a435b06f95fc597e454170d26
#
_entry.id   1f29481a435b06f95fc597e454170d26
#
_cell.length_a   1.000
_cell.length_b   1.000
_cell.length_c   1.000
_cell.angle_alpha   90.00
_cell.angle_beta   90.00
_cell.angle_gamma   90.00
#
_symmetry.space_group_name_H-M   'P 1'
#
loop_
_entity.id
_entity.type
_entity.pdbx_description
1 polymer ?
#
loop_
_entity_poly.entity_id
_entity_poly.type
_entity_poly.pdbx_seq_one_letter_code
_entity_poly.pdbx_strand_id
1 'polypeptide(L)'
;YWQAWLFIALLFIPMTLVGIWLLFRQPDLLAKRLNNKEKQTKQKSIVALSGVMFILGFVLCGLDARYAWSDIPLWLIICASVLFLLGYAIYVEVMRENAYLSRTIEVQEGQRVIDSGLYSIVRHPMYSATLLMYLAMPLILGSAWALLVFAIYPLLIIQRIRNEETLLAA
;
A
#
# COMPACT_ATOMS: atom_id res chain seq x y z
N TYR A 1 23.24 -0.14 -8.62
CA TYR A 1 21.79 0.10 -8.76
C TYR A 1 21.33 0.91 -7.56
N TRP A 2 21.58 2.22 -7.60
CA TRP A 2 21.31 3.14 -6.50
C TRP A 2 19.82 3.33 -6.21
N GLN A 3 18.96 3.21 -7.23
CA GLN A 3 17.50 3.30 -7.10
C GLN A 3 16.95 2.24 -6.13
N ALA A 4 17.51 1.04 -6.12
CA ALA A 4 17.11 0.00 -5.17
C ALA A 4 17.42 0.41 -3.72
N TRP A 5 18.59 1.00 -3.46
CA TRP A 5 18.94 1.49 -2.14
C TRP A 5 18.06 2.67 -1.70
N LEU A 6 17.75 3.58 -2.63
CA LEU A 6 16.78 4.65 -2.39
C LEU A 6 15.42 4.08 -2.01
N PHE A 7 14.91 3.12 -2.79
CA PHE A 7 13.62 2.48 -2.51
C PHE A 7 13.60 1.77 -1.16
N ILE A 8 14.65 1.00 -0.84
CA ILE A 8 14.80 0.34 0.46
C ILE A 8 14.76 1.37 1.59
N ALA A 9 15.48 2.48 1.48
CA ALA A 9 15.46 3.54 2.48
C ALA A 9 14.05 4.17 2.63
N LEU A 10 13.40 4.53 1.52
CA LEU A 10 12.06 5.10 1.50
C LEU A 10 11.00 4.14 2.07
N LEU A 11 11.17 2.84 1.90
CA LEU A 11 10.26 1.82 2.41
C LEU A 11 10.49 1.56 3.90
N PHE A 12 11.73 1.24 4.28
CA PHE A 12 12.02 0.72 5.63
C PHE A 12 12.17 1.81 6.69
N ILE A 13 12.68 2.99 6.34
CA ILE A 13 12.84 4.06 7.35
C ILE A 13 11.46 4.50 7.88
N PRO A 14 10.49 4.93 7.05
CA PRO A 14 9.17 5.30 7.55
C PRO A 14 8.44 4.12 8.21
N MET A 15 8.56 2.91 7.64
CA MET A 15 7.93 1.71 8.21
C MET A 15 8.43 1.43 9.63
N THR A 16 9.74 1.53 9.85
CA THR A 16 10.35 1.34 11.17
C THR A 16 9.89 2.40 12.16
N LEU A 17 9.90 3.68 11.74
CA LEU A 17 9.45 4.79 12.59
C LEU A 17 7.98 4.64 12.98
N VAL A 18 7.11 4.30 12.02
CA VAL A 18 5.67 4.06 12.26
C VAL A 18 5.48 2.82 13.14
N GLY A 19 6.23 1.74 12.90
CA GLY A 19 6.19 0.52 13.73
C GLY A 19 6.57 0.80 15.17
N ILE A 20 7.63 1.55 15.41
CA ILE A 20 8.06 1.99 16.74
C ILE A 20 6.98 2.86 17.39
N TRP A 21 6.44 3.84 16.65
CA TRP A 21 5.36 4.70 17.16
C TRP A 21 4.12 3.89 17.56
N LEU A 22 3.67 2.93 16.73
CA LEU A 22 2.54 2.05 17.02
C LEU A 22 2.81 1.17 18.25
N LEU A 23 4.03 0.63 18.38
CA LEU A 23 4.41 -0.24 19.51
C LEU A 23 4.23 0.48 20.86
N PHE A 24 4.59 1.76 20.93
CA PHE A 24 4.50 2.54 22.16
C PHE A 24 3.16 3.24 22.38
N ARG A 25 2.44 3.58 21.32
CA ARG A 25 1.23 4.39 21.41
C ARG A 25 -0.06 3.62 21.18
N GLN A 26 -0.02 2.59 20.31
CA GLN A 26 -1.21 1.83 19.91
C GLN A 26 -0.88 0.35 19.64
N PRO A 27 -0.46 -0.41 20.68
CA PRO A 27 -0.05 -1.80 20.51
C PRO A 27 -1.17 -2.70 19.97
N ASP A 28 -2.43 -2.45 20.35
CA ASP A 28 -3.59 -3.21 19.85
C ASP A 28 -3.80 -3.03 18.35
N LEU A 29 -3.61 -1.80 17.84
CA LEU A 29 -3.68 -1.53 16.42
C LEU A 29 -2.53 -2.22 15.67
N LEU A 30 -1.33 -2.22 16.24
CA LEU A 30 -0.19 -2.94 15.69
C LEU A 30 -0.48 -4.45 15.60
N ALA A 31 -1.04 -5.05 16.66
CA ALA A 31 -1.43 -6.46 16.67
C ALA A 31 -2.47 -6.79 15.57
N LYS A 32 -3.48 -5.93 15.39
CA LYS A 32 -4.47 -6.05 14.29
C LYS A 32 -3.81 -5.98 12.92
N ARG A 33 -2.82 -5.09 12.74
CA ARG A 33 -2.09 -4.92 11.46
C ARG A 33 -1.14 -6.08 11.14
N LEU A 34 -0.60 -6.74 12.17
CA LEU A 34 0.26 -7.92 12.02
C LEU A 34 -0.55 -9.21 11.77
N ASN A 35 -1.84 -9.21 12.06
CA ASN A 35 -2.70 -10.36 11.78
C ASN A 35 -2.93 -10.51 10.28
N ASN A 36 -2.38 -11.57 9.69
CA ASN A 36 -2.43 -11.87 8.26
C ASN A 36 -3.48 -12.92 7.87
N LYS A 37 -4.28 -13.39 8.83
CA LYS A 37 -5.26 -14.46 8.60
C LYS A 37 -6.53 -13.88 7.97
N GLU A 38 -6.52 -13.73 6.63
CA GLU A 38 -7.72 -13.38 5.89
C GLU A 38 -8.75 -14.50 5.98
N LYS A 39 -9.96 -14.17 6.43
CA LYS A 39 -11.06 -15.13 6.65
C LYS A 39 -11.86 -15.38 5.37
N GLN A 40 -11.96 -14.38 4.50
CA GLN A 40 -12.78 -14.45 3.29
C GLN A 40 -12.02 -15.06 2.11
N THR A 41 -12.58 -16.11 1.51
CA THR A 41 -11.97 -16.81 0.36
C THR A 41 -11.74 -15.88 -0.85
N LYS A 42 -12.69 -15.00 -1.16
CA LYS A 42 -12.56 -14.02 -2.26
C LYS A 42 -11.39 -13.05 -2.01
N GLN A 43 -11.17 -12.62 -0.78
CA GLN A 43 -10.06 -11.73 -0.42
C GLN A 43 -8.71 -12.46 -0.47
N LYS A 44 -8.67 -13.76 -0.11
CA LYS A 44 -7.45 -14.57 -0.24
C LYS A 44 -6.93 -14.60 -1.67
N SER A 45 -7.82 -14.74 -2.64
CA SER A 45 -7.44 -14.73 -4.06
C SER A 45 -6.86 -13.38 -4.49
N ILE A 46 -7.44 -12.26 -4.05
CA ILE A 46 -6.94 -10.92 -4.36
C ILE A 46 -5.57 -10.70 -3.71
N VAL A 47 -5.39 -11.13 -2.46
CA VAL A 47 -4.10 -11.03 -1.75
C VAL A 47 -3.03 -11.86 -2.44
N ALA A 48 -3.37 -13.10 -2.84
CA ALA A 48 -2.46 -13.97 -3.58
C ALA A 48 -2.06 -13.39 -4.94
N LEU A 49 -3.04 -12.87 -5.70
CA LEU A 49 -2.79 -12.22 -7.00
C LEU A 49 -1.94 -10.96 -6.85
N SER A 50 -2.18 -10.15 -5.81
CA SER A 50 -1.33 -9.00 -5.47
C SER A 50 0.10 -9.45 -5.16
N GLY A 51 0.28 -10.55 -4.41
CA GLY A 51 1.59 -11.12 -4.13
C GLY A 51 2.34 -11.52 -5.40
N VAL A 52 1.67 -12.22 -6.31
CA VAL A 52 2.24 -12.58 -7.63
C VAL A 52 2.62 -11.34 -8.43
N MET A 53 1.74 -10.33 -8.47
CA MET A 53 2.00 -9.07 -9.13
C MET A 53 3.26 -8.38 -8.57
N PHE A 54 3.43 -8.34 -7.25
CA PHE A 54 4.62 -7.76 -6.61
C PHE A 54 5.90 -8.52 -6.98
N ILE A 55 5.86 -9.86 -6.92
CA ILE A 55 7.03 -10.68 -7.28
C ILE A 55 7.42 -10.41 -8.74
N LEU A 56 6.48 -10.49 -9.66
CA LEU A 56 6.72 -10.22 -11.08
C LEU A 56 7.22 -8.80 -11.31
N GLY A 57 6.61 -7.81 -10.66
CA GLY A 57 7.01 -6.41 -10.78
C GLY A 57 8.43 -6.16 -10.30
N PHE A 58 8.83 -6.70 -9.15
CA PHE A 58 10.19 -6.53 -8.64
C PHE A 58 11.23 -7.31 -9.46
N VAL A 59 10.91 -8.52 -9.93
CA VAL A 59 11.77 -9.26 -10.87
C VAL A 59 11.98 -8.43 -12.14
N LEU A 60 10.90 -7.84 -12.67
CA LEU A 60 10.98 -7.00 -13.87
C LEU A 60 11.82 -5.73 -13.63
N CYS A 61 11.69 -5.08 -12.47
CA CYS A 61 12.57 -3.95 -12.08
C CYS A 61 14.05 -4.38 -12.07
N GLY A 62 14.35 -5.56 -11.54
CA GLY A 62 15.72 -6.09 -11.52
C GLY A 62 16.27 -6.40 -12.90
N LEU A 63 15.46 -6.99 -13.78
CA LEU A 63 15.83 -7.27 -15.18
C LEU A 63 16.00 -5.97 -15.97
N ASP A 64 15.09 -5.02 -15.81
CA ASP A 64 15.16 -3.70 -16.44
C ASP A 64 16.45 -2.97 -16.08
N ALA A 65 16.77 -2.93 -14.78
CA ALA A 65 18.02 -2.35 -14.30
C ALA A 65 19.27 -3.09 -14.83
N ARG A 66 19.21 -4.42 -15.01
CA ARG A 66 20.33 -5.22 -15.51
C ARG A 66 20.57 -5.00 -17.01
N TYR A 67 19.49 -4.90 -17.79
CA TYR A 67 19.57 -4.82 -19.24
C TYR A 67 19.37 -3.39 -19.77
N ALA A 68 19.15 -2.41 -18.88
CA ALA A 68 18.94 -1.00 -19.19
C ALA A 68 17.83 -0.78 -20.25
N TRP A 69 16.68 -1.44 -20.07
CA TRP A 69 15.55 -1.30 -21.00
C TRP A 69 14.85 0.04 -20.86
N SER A 70 14.81 0.59 -19.64
CA SER A 70 14.19 1.89 -19.34
C SER A 70 15.25 2.92 -18.95
N ASP A 71 15.05 4.16 -19.39
CA ASP A 71 15.79 5.33 -18.92
C ASP A 71 14.82 6.31 -18.26
N ILE A 72 14.63 6.16 -16.96
CA ILE A 72 13.72 7.02 -16.18
C ILE A 72 14.52 8.24 -15.71
N PRO A 73 14.12 9.46 -16.11
CA PRO A 73 14.85 10.67 -15.75
C PRO A 73 14.79 10.93 -14.23
N LEU A 74 15.86 11.49 -13.69
CA LEU A 74 16.01 11.72 -12.24
C LEU A 74 14.85 12.53 -11.63
N TRP A 75 14.36 13.54 -12.34
CA TRP A 75 13.24 14.34 -11.84
C TRP A 75 11.97 13.49 -11.61
N LEU A 76 11.72 12.48 -12.45
CA LEU A 76 10.57 11.59 -12.29
C LEU A 76 10.75 10.65 -11.11
N ILE A 77 11.99 10.16 -10.86
CA ILE A 77 12.32 9.38 -9.66
C ILE A 77 12.10 10.21 -8.39
N ILE A 78 12.50 11.50 -8.40
CA ILE A 78 12.28 12.41 -7.29
C ILE A 78 10.77 12.64 -7.07
N CYS A 79 10.01 12.95 -8.11
CA CYS A 79 8.55 13.10 -8.01
C CYS A 79 7.87 11.84 -7.47
N ALA A 80 8.25 10.67 -7.98
CA ALA A 80 7.73 9.39 -7.49
C ALA A 80 8.09 9.14 -6.02
N SER A 81 9.30 9.50 -5.59
CA SER A 81 9.73 9.40 -4.19
C SER A 81 8.90 10.30 -3.26
N VAL A 82 8.60 11.52 -3.69
CA VAL A 82 7.72 12.45 -2.96
C VAL A 82 6.31 11.90 -2.88
N LEU A 83 5.75 11.38 -3.98
CA LEU A 83 4.42 10.76 -3.99
C LEU A 83 4.36 9.52 -3.07
N PHE A 84 5.43 8.73 -3.03
CA PHE A 84 5.54 7.58 -2.14
C PHE A 84 5.51 8.00 -0.67
N LEU A 85 6.25 9.03 -0.30
CA LEU A 85 6.25 9.58 1.07
C LEU A 85 4.92 10.24 1.44
N LEU A 86 4.25 10.91 0.49
CA LEU A 86 2.90 11.42 0.69
C LEU A 86 1.90 10.28 0.93
N GLY A 87 2.01 9.18 0.17
CA GLY A 87 1.23 7.96 0.43
C GLY A 87 1.46 7.43 1.85
N TYR A 88 2.70 7.40 2.33
CA TYR A 88 3.01 7.04 3.71
C TYR A 88 2.37 7.99 4.73
N ALA A 89 2.44 9.30 4.50
CA ALA A 89 1.84 10.30 5.40
C ALA A 89 0.32 10.11 5.50
N ILE A 90 -0.36 9.92 4.36
CA ILE A 90 -1.80 9.60 4.32
C ILE A 90 -2.08 8.30 5.07
N TYR A 91 -1.27 7.27 4.86
CA TYR A 91 -1.42 5.97 5.52
C TYR A 91 -1.30 6.07 7.05
N VAL A 92 -0.33 6.85 7.55
CA VAL A 92 -0.15 7.10 8.99
C VAL A 92 -1.34 7.86 9.57
N GLU A 93 -1.84 8.88 8.85
CA GLU A 93 -3.01 9.65 9.28
C GLU A 93 -4.25 8.78 9.37
N VAL A 94 -4.49 7.91 8.38
CA VAL A 94 -5.58 6.94 8.41
C VAL A 94 -5.48 6.02 9.64
N MET A 95 -4.28 5.54 9.97
CA MET A 95 -4.08 4.71 11.16
C MET A 95 -4.33 5.48 12.47
N ARG A 96 -4.04 6.78 12.48
CA ARG A 96 -4.29 7.65 13.63
C ARG A 96 -5.78 7.88 13.86
N GLU A 97 -6.54 8.05 12.79
CA GLU A 97 -7.98 8.34 12.83
C GLU A 97 -8.83 7.10 13.08
N ASN A 98 -8.43 5.94 12.55
CA ASN A 98 -9.25 4.74 12.54
C ASN A 98 -8.65 3.61 13.40
N ALA A 99 -9.09 3.52 14.65
CA ALA A 99 -8.69 2.46 15.59
C ALA A 99 -9.18 1.05 15.17
N TYR A 100 -10.16 0.94 14.29
CA TYR A 100 -10.70 -0.33 13.77
C TYR A 100 -9.95 -0.83 12.54
N LEU A 101 -8.95 -0.09 12.07
CA LEU A 101 -8.23 -0.41 10.85
C LEU A 101 -7.51 -1.76 10.96
N SER A 102 -8.06 -2.78 10.32
CA SER A 102 -7.48 -4.11 10.22
C SER A 102 -6.83 -4.33 8.84
N ARG A 103 -5.93 -5.30 8.74
CA ARG A 103 -5.41 -5.76 7.45
C ARG A 103 -6.42 -6.67 6.73
N THR A 104 -7.23 -7.37 7.50
CA THR A 104 -8.29 -8.25 7.03
C THR A 104 -9.63 -7.52 7.01
N ILE A 105 -10.50 -7.85 6.05
CA ILE A 105 -11.85 -7.29 6.00
C ILE A 105 -12.72 -8.06 6.97
N GLU A 106 -13.09 -7.40 8.07
CA GLU A 106 -13.97 -7.95 9.10
C GLU A 106 -14.77 -6.84 9.79
N VAL A 107 -15.98 -7.15 10.21
CA VAL A 107 -16.79 -6.28 11.07
C VAL A 107 -16.35 -6.54 12.50
N GLN A 108 -15.95 -5.51 13.22
CA GLN A 108 -15.51 -5.59 14.61
C GLN A 108 -16.68 -5.24 15.54
N GLU A 109 -16.70 -5.89 16.72
CA GLU A 109 -17.70 -5.59 17.75
C GLU A 109 -17.57 -4.12 18.18
N GLY A 110 -18.70 -3.39 18.20
CA GLY A 110 -18.72 -1.97 18.54
C GLY A 110 -18.11 -1.03 17.48
N GLN A 111 -17.85 -1.51 16.27
CA GLN A 111 -17.32 -0.68 15.20
C GLN A 111 -18.27 0.48 14.87
N ARG A 112 -17.72 1.70 14.86
CA ARG A 112 -18.45 2.91 14.47
C ARG A 112 -17.97 3.36 13.09
N VAL A 113 -18.88 4.02 12.35
CA VAL A 113 -18.50 4.68 11.10
C VAL A 113 -17.61 5.87 11.43
N ILE A 114 -16.45 5.92 10.77
CA ILE A 114 -15.52 7.05 10.86
C ILE A 114 -15.78 7.94 9.66
N ASP A 115 -16.20 9.18 9.91
CA ASP A 115 -16.54 10.20 8.91
C ASP A 115 -15.76 11.51 9.09
N SER A 116 -14.77 11.52 9.99
CA SER A 116 -13.88 12.64 10.28
C SER A 116 -12.60 12.63 9.46
N GLY A 117 -11.88 13.74 9.45
CA GLY A 117 -10.56 13.87 8.83
C GLY A 117 -10.52 13.44 7.37
N LEU A 118 -9.63 12.50 7.03
CA LEU A 118 -9.50 11.99 5.66
C LEU A 118 -10.75 11.24 5.17
N TYR A 119 -11.49 10.61 6.07
CA TYR A 119 -12.73 9.91 5.73
C TYR A 119 -13.89 10.84 5.35
N SER A 120 -13.83 12.12 5.72
CA SER A 120 -14.79 13.14 5.25
C SER A 120 -14.58 13.53 3.78
N ILE A 121 -13.37 13.28 3.24
CA ILE A 121 -12.99 13.66 1.87
C ILE A 121 -13.08 12.44 0.94
N VAL A 122 -12.61 11.27 1.39
CA VAL A 122 -12.52 10.03 0.60
C VAL A 122 -13.01 8.85 1.42
N ARG A 123 -13.90 8.02 0.87
CA ARG A 123 -14.44 6.84 1.58
C ARG A 123 -13.39 5.81 1.96
N HIS A 124 -12.37 5.65 1.12
CA HIS A 124 -11.31 4.64 1.29
C HIS A 124 -9.92 5.26 1.24
N PRO A 125 -9.55 6.14 2.21
CA PRO A 125 -8.30 6.89 2.16
C PRO A 125 -7.07 5.97 2.23
N MET A 126 -7.17 4.82 2.92
CA MET A 126 -6.10 3.84 2.97
C MET A 126 -5.79 3.24 1.58
N TYR A 127 -6.82 2.93 0.79
CA TYR A 127 -6.61 2.42 -0.58
C TYR A 127 -6.04 3.49 -1.50
N SER A 128 -6.42 4.75 -1.33
CA SER A 128 -5.80 5.88 -2.04
C SER A 128 -4.32 6.00 -1.72
N ALA A 129 -3.93 5.90 -0.44
CA ALA A 129 -2.53 5.91 -0.01
C ALA A 129 -1.74 4.76 -0.64
N THR A 130 -2.28 3.54 -0.60
CA THR A 130 -1.59 2.36 -1.18
C THR A 130 -1.47 2.44 -2.70
N LEU A 131 -2.45 3.01 -3.41
CA LEU A 131 -2.36 3.26 -4.84
C LEU A 131 -1.21 4.21 -5.18
N LEU A 132 -1.08 5.35 -4.47
CA LEU A 132 0.02 6.28 -4.65
C LEU A 132 1.37 5.60 -4.44
N MET A 133 1.52 4.86 -3.35
CA MET A 133 2.76 4.17 -3.02
C MET A 133 3.12 3.13 -4.08
N TYR A 134 2.19 2.28 -4.47
CA TYR A 134 2.48 1.13 -5.33
C TYR A 134 2.73 1.53 -6.79
N LEU A 135 2.05 2.56 -7.30
CA LEU A 135 2.34 3.09 -8.63
C LEU A 135 3.65 3.89 -8.66
N ALA A 136 4.08 4.46 -7.54
CA ALA A 136 5.37 5.13 -7.44
C ALA A 136 6.56 4.15 -7.40
N MET A 137 6.40 2.93 -6.84
CA MET A 137 7.48 1.96 -6.68
C MET A 137 8.29 1.68 -7.95
N PRO A 138 7.69 1.29 -9.09
CA PRO A 138 8.44 1.00 -10.30
C PRO A 138 9.17 2.21 -10.85
N LEU A 139 8.63 3.42 -10.70
CA LEU A 139 9.27 4.65 -11.13
C LEU A 139 10.50 4.97 -10.26
N ILE A 140 10.40 4.79 -8.93
CA ILE A 140 11.55 4.94 -8.01
C ILE A 140 12.65 3.94 -8.37
N LEU A 141 12.26 2.71 -8.72
CA LEU A 141 13.17 1.64 -9.13
C LEU A 141 13.70 1.81 -10.58
N GLY A 142 13.24 2.84 -11.30
CA GLY A 142 13.73 3.17 -12.63
C GLY A 142 13.20 2.27 -13.74
N SER A 143 12.01 1.64 -13.57
CA SER A 143 11.46 0.72 -14.56
C SER A 143 10.10 1.16 -15.09
N ALA A 144 10.04 1.49 -16.39
CA ALA A 144 8.78 1.73 -17.10
C ALA A 144 8.02 0.42 -17.37
N TRP A 145 8.73 -0.68 -17.60
CA TRP A 145 8.12 -1.98 -17.87
C TRP A 145 7.41 -2.54 -16.63
N ALA A 146 8.01 -2.41 -15.48
CA ALA A 146 7.37 -2.83 -14.24
C ALA A 146 6.12 -2.00 -13.93
N LEU A 147 6.05 -0.73 -14.36
CA LEU A 147 4.87 0.11 -14.20
C LEU A 147 3.63 -0.51 -14.87
N LEU A 148 3.78 -1.22 -16.00
CA LEU A 148 2.68 -1.93 -16.65
C LEU A 148 2.11 -3.04 -15.76
N VAL A 149 2.97 -3.74 -15.03
CA VAL A 149 2.54 -4.78 -14.07
C VAL A 149 1.84 -4.13 -12.87
N PHE A 150 2.43 -3.07 -12.29
CA PHE A 150 1.83 -2.37 -11.16
C PHE A 150 0.53 -1.64 -11.50
N ALA A 151 0.30 -1.29 -12.79
CA ALA A 151 -0.95 -0.71 -13.27
C ALA A 151 -2.16 -1.67 -13.15
N ILE A 152 -1.94 -2.95 -12.90
CA ILE A 152 -3.00 -3.93 -12.56
C ILE A 152 -3.55 -3.68 -11.16
N TYR A 153 -2.75 -3.09 -10.25
CA TYR A 153 -3.12 -2.92 -8.85
C TYR A 153 -4.42 -2.12 -8.62
N PRO A 154 -4.70 -1.01 -9.33
CA PRO A 154 -5.99 -0.31 -9.23
C PRO A 154 -7.20 -1.23 -9.43
N LEU A 155 -7.13 -2.18 -10.36
CA LEU A 155 -8.21 -3.14 -10.61
C LEU A 155 -8.42 -4.09 -9.42
N LEU A 156 -7.33 -4.54 -8.81
CA LEU A 156 -7.37 -5.38 -7.59
C LEU A 156 -7.97 -4.60 -6.40
N ILE A 157 -7.64 -3.33 -6.27
CA ILE A 157 -8.20 -2.46 -5.23
C ILE A 157 -9.69 -2.22 -5.45
N ILE A 158 -10.13 -1.95 -6.67
CA ILE A 158 -11.57 -1.80 -6.98
C ILE A 158 -12.33 -3.07 -6.59
N GLN A 159 -11.79 -4.24 -6.92
CA GLN A 159 -12.41 -5.52 -6.53
C GLN A 159 -12.45 -5.69 -5.01
N ARG A 160 -11.38 -5.28 -4.31
CA ARG A 160 -11.31 -5.33 -2.85
C ARG A 160 -12.33 -4.41 -2.19
N ILE A 161 -12.46 -3.18 -2.67
CA ILE A 161 -13.46 -2.20 -2.21
C ILE A 161 -14.88 -2.76 -2.38
N ARG A 162 -15.22 -3.29 -3.56
CA ARG A 162 -16.54 -3.88 -3.82
C ARG A 162 -16.87 -5.01 -2.86
N ASN A 163 -15.89 -5.88 -2.58
CA ASN A 163 -16.08 -6.98 -1.63
C ASN A 163 -16.26 -6.48 -0.20
N GLU A 164 -15.53 -5.42 0.20
CA GLU A 164 -15.66 -4.79 1.50
C GLU A 164 -17.02 -4.12 1.68
N GLU A 165 -17.45 -3.32 0.71
CA GLU A 165 -18.76 -2.64 0.73
C GLU A 165 -19.92 -3.66 0.77
N THR A 166 -19.81 -4.76 0.03
CA THR A 166 -20.81 -5.85 0.07
C THR A 166 -20.89 -6.49 1.45
N LEU A 167 -19.76 -6.67 2.13
CA LEU A 167 -19.74 -7.25 3.48
C LEU A 167 -20.33 -6.29 4.52
N LEU A 168 -20.03 -5.00 4.41
CA LEU A 168 -20.50 -3.99 5.37
C LEU A 168 -21.99 -3.65 5.18
N ALA A 169 -22.57 -3.95 4.01
CA ALA A 169 -23.98 -3.74 3.72
C ALA A 169 -24.88 -4.95 4.07
N ALA A 170 -24.28 -6.10 4.41
CA ALA A 170 -24.99 -7.34 4.78
C ALA A 170 -25.22 -7.43 6.30
#